data_88e3907a867f3daa15e18bb7f3fe5b94
#
_entry.id   88e3907a867f3daa15e18bb7f3fe5b94
#
_cell.length_a   1.000
_cell.length_b   1.000
_cell.length_c   1.000
_cell.angle_alpha   90.00
_cell.angle_beta   90.00
_cell.angle_gamma   90.00
#
_symmetry.space_group_name_H-M   'P 1'
#
loop_
_entity.id
_entity.type
_entity.pdbx_description
1 polymer ?
#
loop_
_entity_poly.entity_id
_entity_poly.type
_entity_poly.pdbx_seq_one_letter_code
_entity_poly.pdbx_strand_id
1 'polypeptide(L)'
;MEGPFTREMLPLAVPSGLAVRRTRTEDGFRDDPVAVRQLEVIRRLLREADGAVTATDTSREGQMVARNLYDYLGFKGKTERLWLSSLTDKAIREAFLDLRPDSLYEGLYLAGRARREADRIIGYNASLALGMAAGKKNHSLGRVQTPVLALVSRRYLENRDFNAVPYYRLELSVLKDGKELVFTCPEKYTQQQEAVAARNRIAASRVATVIHAERKETVEEPPLLHDLASLQKEANLRMGLTAGQTASALQRLYEGGYISYPRTSCRYIRQDMPEDMPALLSLLKDDPCFARHAETPEGRALSARAADDGKVTGHHAIIITENIPGKLPLDEQNLYRMVAGRMLEAFSGDCTKEEADVRIECGGILFEAGYRRTVHAGWKNVHNGTGKEEDTMFPFWGRTRCCR
;
A
#
# COMPACT_ATOMS: atom_id res chain seq x y z
N MET A 1 -11.31 -17.69 35.71
CA MET A 1 -10.85 -17.00 36.93
C MET A 1 -11.92 -15.98 37.27
N GLU A 2 -12.66 -16.24 38.32
CA GLU A 2 -13.76 -15.39 38.83
C GLU A 2 -13.24 -14.60 40.03
N GLY A 3 -12.67 -13.44 39.80
CA GLY A 3 -12.20 -12.53 40.85
C GLY A 3 -11.42 -11.35 40.28
N PRO A 4 -11.22 -10.27 41.06
CA PRO A 4 -10.40 -9.17 40.61
C PRO A 4 -8.93 -9.61 40.49
N PHE A 5 -8.28 -9.27 39.37
CA PHE A 5 -6.85 -9.50 39.19
C PHE A 5 -6.06 -8.62 40.16
N THR A 6 -5.06 -9.21 40.85
CA THR A 6 -4.16 -8.50 41.76
C THR A 6 -2.75 -8.42 41.15
N ARG A 7 -1.94 -7.49 41.70
CA ARG A 7 -0.56 -7.24 41.18
C ARG A 7 0.34 -8.47 41.37
N GLU A 8 0.10 -9.26 42.42
CA GLU A 8 0.87 -10.45 42.76
C GLU A 8 0.61 -11.62 41.79
N MET A 9 -0.48 -11.52 41.02
CA MET A 9 -0.79 -12.51 39.96
C MET A 9 0.03 -12.30 38.67
N LEU A 10 0.69 -11.18 38.52
CA LEU A 10 1.49 -10.89 37.34
C LEU A 10 2.94 -11.42 37.46
N PRO A 11 3.53 -12.00 36.41
CA PRO A 11 2.91 -12.26 35.11
C PRO A 11 1.97 -13.48 35.12
N LEU A 12 0.82 -13.35 34.45
CA LEU A 12 -0.10 -14.47 34.28
C LEU A 12 0.50 -15.48 33.29
N ALA A 13 0.48 -16.76 33.66
CA ALA A 13 0.67 -17.84 32.70
C ALA A 13 -0.59 -17.92 31.80
N VAL A 14 -0.46 -17.51 30.56
CA VAL A 14 -1.59 -17.53 29.62
C VAL A 14 -1.71 -18.92 29.01
N PRO A 15 -2.85 -19.63 29.21
CA PRO A 15 -3.04 -20.99 28.69
C PRO A 15 -2.87 -21.01 27.15
N SER A 16 -2.09 -21.95 26.64
CA SER A 16 -1.86 -22.11 25.19
C SER A 16 -2.94 -22.97 24.50
N GLY A 17 -3.94 -23.45 25.23
CA GLY A 17 -5.00 -24.32 24.72
C GLY A 17 -5.80 -23.69 23.57
N LEU A 18 -6.24 -24.55 22.64
CA LEU A 18 -7.16 -24.19 21.57
C LEU A 18 -8.60 -24.30 22.08
N ALA A 19 -9.44 -23.36 21.69
CA ALA A 19 -10.86 -23.36 22.01
C ALA A 19 -11.66 -22.86 20.79
N VAL A 20 -12.92 -23.25 20.73
CA VAL A 20 -13.85 -22.71 19.74
C VAL A 20 -14.03 -21.21 19.95
N ARG A 21 -14.18 -20.47 18.86
CA ARG A 21 -14.50 -19.05 18.92
C ARG A 21 -15.78 -18.83 19.72
N ARG A 22 -15.75 -17.84 20.61
CA ARG A 22 -16.91 -17.45 21.41
C ARG A 22 -17.47 -16.11 20.95
N THR A 23 -18.78 -16.00 20.93
CA THR A 23 -19.52 -14.77 20.69
C THR A 23 -20.14 -14.25 21.99
N ARG A 24 -20.20 -12.95 22.13
CA ARG A 24 -20.87 -12.30 23.28
C ARG A 24 -22.38 -12.37 23.07
N THR A 25 -23.09 -12.84 24.08
CA THR A 25 -24.57 -12.85 24.19
C THR A 25 -25.00 -12.03 25.39
N GLU A 26 -26.29 -11.83 25.58
CA GLU A 26 -26.86 -11.14 26.74
C GLU A 26 -26.47 -11.84 28.05
N ASP A 27 -26.43 -13.16 28.05
CA ASP A 27 -26.11 -14.01 29.21
C ASP A 27 -24.60 -14.27 29.39
N GLY A 28 -23.71 -13.63 28.61
CA GLY A 28 -22.26 -13.85 28.68
C GLY A 28 -21.63 -14.30 27.35
N PHE A 29 -20.69 -15.25 27.40
CA PHE A 29 -19.99 -15.76 26.22
C PHE A 29 -20.43 -17.20 25.92
N ARG A 30 -20.90 -17.46 24.71
CA ARG A 30 -21.21 -18.80 24.17
C ARG A 30 -20.35 -19.12 22.97
N ASP A 31 -20.13 -20.41 22.73
CA ASP A 31 -19.44 -20.87 21.53
C ASP A 31 -20.22 -20.44 20.29
N ASP A 32 -19.50 -19.96 19.26
CA ASP A 32 -20.09 -19.50 18.01
C ASP A 32 -20.77 -20.68 17.28
N PRO A 33 -22.10 -20.65 17.07
CA PRO A 33 -22.81 -21.77 16.45
C PRO A 33 -22.33 -22.10 15.04
N VAL A 34 -21.85 -21.11 14.29
CA VAL A 34 -21.33 -21.31 12.93
C VAL A 34 -19.99 -22.04 12.99
N ALA A 35 -19.11 -21.63 13.91
CA ALA A 35 -17.83 -22.31 14.13
C ALA A 35 -18.01 -23.75 14.60
N VAL A 36 -18.93 -23.97 15.54
CA VAL A 36 -19.26 -25.31 16.05
C VAL A 36 -19.74 -26.22 14.91
N ARG A 37 -20.70 -25.75 14.10
CA ARG A 37 -21.24 -26.51 12.96
C ARG A 37 -20.14 -26.86 11.95
N GLN A 38 -19.28 -25.90 11.62
CA GLN A 38 -18.17 -26.13 10.69
C GLN A 38 -17.16 -27.15 11.22
N LEU A 39 -16.84 -27.09 12.51
CA LEU A 39 -15.97 -28.06 13.16
C LEU A 39 -16.55 -29.47 13.15
N GLU A 40 -17.87 -29.63 13.35
CA GLU A 40 -18.53 -30.91 13.27
C GLU A 40 -18.44 -31.52 11.86
N VAL A 41 -18.63 -30.70 10.82
CA VAL A 41 -18.48 -31.16 9.43
C VAL A 41 -17.04 -31.63 9.19
N ILE A 42 -16.05 -30.82 9.55
CA ILE A 42 -14.63 -31.17 9.37
C ILE A 42 -14.26 -32.42 10.17
N ARG A 43 -14.74 -32.53 11.43
CA ARG A 43 -14.49 -33.69 12.27
C ARG A 43 -15.00 -34.97 11.65
N ARG A 44 -16.21 -34.94 11.08
CA ARG A 44 -16.80 -36.09 10.38
C ARG A 44 -15.95 -36.50 9.17
N LEU A 45 -15.60 -35.52 8.31
CA LEU A 45 -14.80 -35.77 7.11
C LEU A 45 -13.42 -36.34 7.42
N LEU A 46 -12.74 -35.79 8.44
CA LEU A 46 -11.41 -36.26 8.84
C LEU A 46 -11.41 -37.66 9.48
N ARG A 47 -12.55 -38.12 10.02
CA ARG A 47 -12.68 -39.51 10.51
C ARG A 47 -12.79 -40.56 9.38
N GLU A 48 -13.29 -40.13 8.24
CA GLU A 48 -13.50 -40.98 7.07
C GLU A 48 -12.33 -40.92 6.06
N ALA A 49 -11.41 -39.93 6.24
CA ALA A 49 -10.32 -39.68 5.31
C ALA A 49 -9.01 -40.35 5.74
N ASP A 50 -8.31 -40.94 4.76
CA ASP A 50 -6.97 -41.49 4.96
C ASP A 50 -5.90 -40.41 5.09
N GLY A 51 -6.15 -39.21 4.56
CA GLY A 51 -5.26 -38.07 4.59
C GLY A 51 -5.98 -36.76 4.38
N ALA A 52 -5.28 -35.65 4.56
CA ALA A 52 -5.82 -34.32 4.36
C ALA A 52 -4.82 -33.42 3.59
N VAL A 53 -5.36 -32.64 2.66
CA VAL A 53 -4.60 -31.62 1.94
C VAL A 53 -4.88 -30.26 2.54
N THR A 54 -3.84 -29.61 3.05
CA THR A 54 -3.90 -28.24 3.58
C THR A 54 -3.88 -27.24 2.42
N ALA A 55 -5.01 -26.61 2.15
CA ALA A 55 -5.17 -25.61 1.08
C ALA A 55 -5.48 -24.20 1.64
N THR A 56 -5.06 -23.93 2.89
CA THR A 56 -5.15 -22.59 3.48
C THR A 56 -4.11 -21.66 2.88
N ASP A 57 -4.22 -20.33 3.15
CA ASP A 57 -3.28 -19.32 2.65
C ASP A 57 -1.82 -19.75 2.75
N THR A 58 -1.00 -19.35 1.77
CA THR A 58 0.44 -19.61 1.71
C THR A 58 1.22 -18.68 2.66
N SER A 59 0.80 -18.66 3.92
CA SER A 59 1.36 -17.81 4.97
C SER A 59 1.56 -18.60 6.28
N ARG A 60 2.28 -17.98 7.24
CA ARG A 60 2.41 -18.53 8.61
C ARG A 60 1.05 -18.72 9.27
N GLU A 61 0.18 -17.74 9.08
CA GLU A 61 -1.16 -17.72 9.64
C GLU A 61 -2.01 -18.84 9.05
N GLY A 62 -1.97 -19.04 7.73
CA GLY A 62 -2.68 -20.15 7.07
C GLY A 62 -2.17 -21.51 7.51
N GLN A 63 -0.86 -21.71 7.58
CA GLN A 63 -0.26 -22.95 8.08
C GLN A 63 -0.66 -23.22 9.55
N MET A 64 -0.64 -22.18 10.38
CA MET A 64 -1.04 -22.28 11.78
C MET A 64 -2.53 -22.62 11.92
N VAL A 65 -3.41 -22.09 11.10
CA VAL A 65 -4.86 -22.40 11.13
C VAL A 65 -5.10 -23.88 10.87
N ALA A 66 -4.48 -24.45 9.82
CA ALA A 66 -4.62 -25.85 9.49
C ALA A 66 -4.08 -26.78 10.60
N ARG A 67 -2.86 -26.52 11.09
CA ARG A 67 -2.25 -27.34 12.15
C ARG A 67 -3.02 -27.25 13.46
N ASN A 68 -3.50 -26.05 13.85
CA ASN A 68 -4.35 -25.91 15.04
C ASN A 68 -5.64 -26.72 14.90
N LEU A 69 -6.23 -26.79 13.72
CA LEU A 69 -7.43 -27.56 13.44
C LEU A 69 -7.17 -29.07 13.59
N TYR A 70 -6.08 -29.56 13.01
CA TYR A 70 -5.68 -30.97 13.13
C TYR A 70 -5.38 -31.35 14.60
N ASP A 71 -4.64 -30.51 15.31
CA ASP A 71 -4.32 -30.70 16.73
C ASP A 71 -5.60 -30.71 17.59
N TYR A 72 -6.52 -29.76 17.36
CA TYR A 72 -7.78 -29.66 18.09
C TYR A 72 -8.71 -30.85 17.85
N LEU A 73 -8.75 -31.39 16.63
CA LEU A 73 -9.56 -32.52 16.27
C LEU A 73 -8.87 -33.88 16.49
N GLY A 74 -7.59 -33.87 16.85
CA GLY A 74 -6.79 -35.08 17.10
C GLY A 74 -6.49 -35.88 15.85
N PHE A 75 -6.46 -35.24 14.67
CA PHE A 75 -6.20 -35.92 13.40
C PHE A 75 -4.74 -36.38 13.31
N LYS A 76 -4.53 -37.65 12.93
CA LYS A 76 -3.21 -38.29 12.82
C LYS A 76 -2.94 -38.87 11.44
N GLY A 77 -3.83 -38.66 10.48
CA GLY A 77 -3.65 -39.10 9.10
C GLY A 77 -2.51 -38.38 8.39
N LYS A 78 -2.20 -38.84 7.19
CA LYS A 78 -1.22 -38.16 6.31
C LYS A 78 -1.68 -36.75 6.00
N THR A 79 -0.76 -35.78 6.11
CA THR A 79 -1.04 -34.37 5.74
C THR A 79 -0.10 -33.92 4.65
N GLU A 80 -0.68 -33.31 3.62
CA GLU A 80 0.04 -32.71 2.50
C GLU A 80 -0.35 -31.24 2.36
N ARG A 81 0.55 -30.43 1.81
CA ARG A 81 0.36 -29.01 1.60
C ARG A 81 0.19 -28.69 0.11
N LEU A 82 -0.91 -28.08 -0.23
CA LEU A 82 -1.14 -27.38 -1.50
C LEU A 82 -0.60 -25.96 -1.37
N TRP A 83 0.48 -25.63 -2.07
CA TRP A 83 1.06 -24.30 -2.06
C TRP A 83 0.58 -23.52 -3.28
N LEU A 84 -0.39 -22.61 -3.06
CA LEU A 84 -1.11 -21.94 -4.12
C LEU A 84 -0.90 -20.42 -4.03
N SER A 85 -0.17 -19.85 -4.97
CA SER A 85 0.09 -18.41 -5.04
C SER A 85 -0.91 -17.64 -5.90
N SER A 86 -1.66 -18.34 -6.76
CA SER A 86 -2.69 -17.78 -7.64
C SER A 86 -3.89 -18.72 -7.69
N LEU A 87 -5.10 -18.17 -7.94
CA LEU A 87 -6.35 -18.95 -8.06
C LEU A 87 -6.79 -19.14 -9.52
N THR A 88 -5.89 -19.00 -10.49
CA THR A 88 -6.20 -19.39 -11.86
C THR A 88 -6.31 -20.90 -12.00
N ASP A 89 -7.15 -21.39 -12.91
CA ASP A 89 -7.33 -22.83 -13.16
C ASP A 89 -6.00 -23.53 -13.45
N LYS A 90 -5.10 -22.88 -14.19
CA LYS A 90 -3.76 -23.38 -14.50
C LYS A 90 -2.95 -23.58 -13.23
N ALA A 91 -2.83 -22.53 -12.39
CA ALA A 91 -2.06 -22.56 -11.15
C ALA A 91 -2.61 -23.61 -10.15
N ILE A 92 -3.94 -23.75 -10.07
CA ILE A 92 -4.59 -24.76 -9.22
C ILE A 92 -4.21 -26.18 -9.68
N ARG A 93 -4.31 -26.47 -10.97
CA ARG A 93 -3.97 -27.80 -11.51
C ARG A 93 -2.49 -28.14 -11.30
N GLU A 94 -1.60 -27.19 -11.57
CA GLU A 94 -0.15 -27.37 -11.34
C GLU A 94 0.18 -27.60 -9.87
N ALA A 95 -0.45 -26.84 -8.95
CA ALA A 95 -0.24 -27.02 -7.52
C ALA A 95 -0.73 -28.38 -7.00
N PHE A 96 -1.79 -28.94 -7.56
CA PHE A 96 -2.23 -30.31 -7.22
C PHE A 96 -1.25 -31.39 -7.72
N LEU A 97 -0.45 -31.12 -8.75
CA LEU A 97 0.59 -32.02 -9.22
C LEU A 97 1.86 -31.96 -8.36
N ASP A 98 2.04 -30.87 -7.58
CA ASP A 98 3.21 -30.63 -6.68
C ASP A 98 2.79 -30.61 -5.20
N LEU A 99 1.96 -31.56 -4.78
CA LEU A 99 1.63 -31.70 -3.36
C LEU A 99 2.86 -32.10 -2.55
N ARG A 100 3.13 -31.36 -1.48
CA ARG A 100 4.31 -31.57 -0.63
C ARG A 100 3.92 -32.02 0.78
N PRO A 101 4.74 -32.85 1.44
CA PRO A 101 4.50 -33.20 2.84
C PRO A 101 4.38 -31.95 3.72
N ASP A 102 3.33 -31.90 4.55
CA ASP A 102 3.08 -30.76 5.45
C ASP A 102 4.23 -30.51 6.44
N SER A 103 5.02 -31.54 6.74
CA SER A 103 6.22 -31.45 7.59
C SER A 103 7.29 -30.48 7.08
N LEU A 104 7.37 -30.22 5.78
CA LEU A 104 8.29 -29.24 5.21
C LEU A 104 7.97 -27.82 5.64
N TYR A 105 6.76 -27.57 6.12
CA TYR A 105 6.26 -26.25 6.57
C TYR A 105 6.21 -26.12 8.09
N GLU A 106 6.84 -27.04 8.83
CA GLU A 106 6.89 -27.01 10.30
C GLU A 106 7.50 -25.72 10.84
N GLY A 107 8.59 -25.23 10.23
CA GLY A 107 9.21 -23.96 10.60
C GLY A 107 8.26 -22.77 10.45
N LEU A 108 7.38 -22.78 9.44
CA LEU A 108 6.36 -21.76 9.21
C LEU A 108 5.28 -21.80 10.29
N TYR A 109 4.84 -23.00 10.66
CA TYR A 109 3.92 -23.22 11.79
C TYR A 109 4.48 -22.73 13.12
N LEU A 110 5.72 -23.13 13.43
CA LEU A 110 6.38 -22.74 14.69
C LEU A 110 6.57 -21.22 14.78
N ALA A 111 6.94 -20.55 13.68
CA ALA A 111 7.05 -19.09 13.62
C ALA A 111 5.68 -18.40 13.87
N GLY A 112 4.60 -18.90 13.28
CA GLY A 112 3.24 -18.41 13.52
C GLY A 112 2.79 -18.62 14.96
N ARG A 113 3.05 -19.79 15.51
CA ARG A 113 2.74 -20.15 16.90
C ARG A 113 3.50 -19.27 17.90
N ALA A 114 4.81 -19.12 17.74
CA ALA A 114 5.64 -18.29 18.62
C ALA A 114 5.16 -16.83 18.63
N ARG A 115 4.82 -16.27 17.48
CA ARG A 115 4.25 -14.94 17.37
C ARG A 115 2.93 -14.81 18.12
N ARG A 116 2.00 -15.75 17.92
CA ARG A 116 0.71 -15.76 18.60
C ARG A 116 0.86 -15.84 20.12
N GLU A 117 1.73 -16.71 20.60
CA GLU A 117 1.96 -16.90 22.04
C GLU A 117 2.59 -15.65 22.66
N ALA A 118 3.60 -15.04 22.00
CA ALA A 118 4.21 -13.79 22.45
C ALA A 118 3.19 -12.65 22.50
N ASP A 119 2.39 -12.48 21.45
CA ASP A 119 1.34 -11.44 21.41
C ASP A 119 0.29 -11.64 22.53
N ARG A 120 -0.05 -12.88 22.86
CA ARG A 120 -0.97 -13.20 23.97
C ARG A 120 -0.35 -12.88 25.34
N ILE A 121 0.84 -13.38 25.60
CA ILE A 121 1.53 -13.18 26.88
C ILE A 121 1.73 -11.68 27.15
N ILE A 122 2.29 -10.96 26.18
CA ILE A 122 2.55 -9.52 26.30
C ILE A 122 1.22 -8.74 26.38
N GLY A 123 0.30 -9.01 25.45
CA GLY A 123 -0.97 -8.29 25.38
C GLY A 123 -1.79 -8.40 26.65
N TYR A 124 -1.96 -9.60 27.19
CA TYR A 124 -2.71 -9.81 28.44
C TYR A 124 -2.02 -9.16 29.64
N ASN A 125 -0.75 -9.50 29.88
CA ASN A 125 -0.04 -9.02 31.07
C ASN A 125 0.14 -7.50 31.07
N ALA A 126 0.54 -6.92 29.93
CA ALA A 126 0.72 -5.48 29.84
C ALA A 126 -0.61 -4.72 29.95
N SER A 127 -1.71 -5.25 29.38
CA SER A 127 -3.03 -4.61 29.49
C SER A 127 -3.54 -4.65 30.95
N LEU A 128 -3.36 -5.78 31.65
CA LEU A 128 -3.73 -5.89 33.04
C LEU A 128 -2.89 -4.96 33.95
N ALA A 129 -1.58 -4.93 33.74
CA ALA A 129 -0.68 -4.04 34.49
C ALA A 129 -1.04 -2.56 34.28
N LEU A 130 -1.32 -2.16 33.03
CA LEU A 130 -1.77 -0.79 32.74
C LEU A 130 -3.12 -0.48 33.39
N GLY A 131 -4.08 -1.39 33.32
CA GLY A 131 -5.39 -1.23 33.94
C GLY A 131 -5.29 -1.03 35.45
N MET A 132 -4.43 -1.82 36.11
CA MET A 132 -4.17 -1.70 37.56
C MET A 132 -3.49 -0.37 37.89
N ALA A 133 -2.46 0.02 37.14
CA ALA A 133 -1.74 1.28 37.36
C ALA A 133 -2.64 2.50 37.14
N ALA A 134 -3.54 2.45 36.18
CA ALA A 134 -4.46 3.54 35.87
C ALA A 134 -5.71 3.56 36.74
N GLY A 135 -5.93 2.53 37.61
CA GLY A 135 -7.17 2.39 38.43
C GLY A 135 -8.43 2.25 37.58
N LYS A 136 -8.33 1.87 36.33
CA LYS A 136 -9.44 1.76 35.37
C LYS A 136 -9.41 0.43 34.64
N LYS A 137 -10.60 -0.17 34.46
CA LYS A 137 -10.75 -1.34 33.58
C LYS A 137 -10.74 -0.92 32.11
N ASN A 138 -10.41 -1.85 31.23
CA ASN A 138 -10.45 -1.71 29.77
C ASN A 138 -9.33 -0.89 29.11
N HIS A 139 -8.15 -0.86 29.69
CA HIS A 139 -6.95 -0.43 28.98
C HIS A 139 -6.34 -1.63 28.24
N SER A 140 -6.11 -1.49 26.95
CA SER A 140 -5.44 -2.53 26.16
C SER A 140 -4.09 -2.04 25.64
N LEU A 141 -3.09 -2.89 25.78
CA LEU A 141 -1.77 -2.74 25.18
C LEU A 141 -1.57 -3.84 24.15
N GLY A 142 -0.93 -3.48 23.05
CA GLY A 142 -0.61 -4.45 22.01
C GLY A 142 0.60 -4.01 21.20
N ARG A 143 1.28 -4.98 20.65
CA ARG A 143 2.53 -4.78 19.89
C ARG A 143 2.38 -3.85 18.69
N VAL A 144 1.22 -3.78 18.07
CA VAL A 144 0.95 -2.91 16.92
C VAL A 144 0.15 -1.68 17.34
N GLN A 145 -0.98 -1.87 18.04
CA GLN A 145 -1.89 -0.78 18.39
C GLN A 145 -1.25 0.31 19.25
N THR A 146 -0.40 -0.07 20.21
CA THR A 146 0.20 0.89 21.13
C THR A 146 1.25 1.80 20.46
N PRO A 147 2.20 1.28 19.67
CA PRO A 147 3.10 2.14 18.90
C PRO A 147 2.39 3.05 17.90
N VAL A 148 1.36 2.54 17.21
CA VAL A 148 0.56 3.35 16.28
C VAL A 148 -0.15 4.48 17.02
N LEU A 149 -0.79 4.18 18.16
CA LEU A 149 -1.44 5.20 19.00
C LEU A 149 -0.43 6.25 19.48
N ALA A 150 0.78 5.82 19.90
CA ALA A 150 1.84 6.72 20.33
C ALA A 150 2.29 7.67 19.21
N LEU A 151 2.44 7.16 17.98
CA LEU A 151 2.79 7.99 16.81
C LEU A 151 1.69 9.02 16.49
N VAL A 152 0.44 8.59 16.48
CA VAL A 152 -0.71 9.49 16.22
C VAL A 152 -0.82 10.54 17.32
N SER A 153 -0.70 10.13 18.59
CA SER A 153 -0.76 11.05 19.73
C SER A 153 0.38 12.08 19.71
N ARG A 154 1.59 11.64 19.37
CA ARG A 154 2.74 12.55 19.23
C ARG A 154 2.47 13.59 18.14
N ARG A 155 2.01 13.15 16.97
CA ARG A 155 1.69 14.05 15.86
C ARG A 155 0.55 15.02 16.19
N TYR A 156 -0.45 14.54 16.92
CA TYR A 156 -1.52 15.39 17.42
C TYR A 156 -1.00 16.47 18.37
N LEU A 157 -0.12 16.12 19.33
CA LEU A 157 0.47 17.07 20.27
C LEU A 157 1.37 18.08 19.54
N GLU A 158 2.22 17.65 18.62
CA GLU A 158 3.05 18.52 17.80
C GLU A 158 2.20 19.54 17.01
N ASN A 159 1.06 19.09 16.46
CA ASN A 159 0.16 19.98 15.74
C ASN A 159 -0.59 20.96 16.68
N ARG A 160 -1.07 20.46 17.82
CA ARG A 160 -1.78 21.27 18.83
C ARG A 160 -0.89 22.36 19.41
N ASP A 161 0.35 22.01 19.72
CA ASP A 161 1.32 22.90 20.38
C ASP A 161 2.19 23.66 19.36
N PHE A 162 1.85 23.57 18.06
CA PHE A 162 2.54 24.23 16.98
C PHE A 162 2.36 25.75 17.05
N ASN A 163 3.45 26.45 17.25
CA ASN A 163 3.49 27.91 17.16
C ASN A 163 3.92 28.33 15.76
N ALA A 164 3.01 28.98 15.05
CA ALA A 164 3.32 29.53 13.74
C ALA A 164 4.27 30.72 13.87
N VAL A 165 5.44 30.60 13.25
CA VAL A 165 6.39 31.70 13.13
C VAL A 165 6.24 32.30 11.73
N PRO A 166 5.85 33.59 11.61
CA PRO A 166 5.76 34.24 10.31
C PRO A 166 7.15 34.38 9.70
N TYR A 167 7.24 34.21 8.39
CA TYR A 167 8.43 34.49 7.61
C TYR A 167 8.05 35.22 6.33
N TYR A 168 9.01 35.94 5.81
CA TYR A 168 8.90 36.68 4.55
C TYR A 168 9.74 35.97 3.50
N ARG A 169 9.19 35.82 2.31
CA ARG A 169 9.87 35.27 1.13
C ARG A 169 9.87 36.32 0.04
N LEU A 170 10.97 36.44 -0.67
CA LEU A 170 11.06 37.32 -1.83
C LEU A 170 10.77 36.52 -3.11
N GLU A 171 9.98 37.08 -3.96
CA GLU A 171 9.71 36.61 -5.30
C GLU A 171 10.08 37.68 -6.30
N LEU A 172 10.70 37.28 -7.40
CA LEU A 172 11.13 38.17 -8.46
C LEU A 172 10.43 37.73 -9.76
N SER A 173 9.57 38.61 -10.29
CA SER A 173 8.95 38.43 -11.58
C SER A 173 9.84 39.00 -12.68
N VAL A 174 10.10 38.20 -13.70
CA VAL A 174 10.89 38.57 -14.87
C VAL A 174 10.04 38.34 -16.13
N LEU A 175 9.92 39.35 -16.96
CA LEU A 175 9.24 39.21 -18.23
C LEU A 175 10.24 38.75 -19.29
N LYS A 176 9.98 37.60 -19.95
CA LYS A 176 10.77 37.08 -21.04
C LYS A 176 9.86 36.50 -22.15
N ASP A 177 10.10 36.94 -23.37
CA ASP A 177 9.34 36.50 -24.56
C ASP A 177 7.81 36.62 -24.37
N GLY A 178 7.39 37.70 -23.68
CA GLY A 178 5.97 38.00 -23.39
C GLY A 178 5.37 37.13 -22.25
N LYS A 179 6.16 36.29 -21.59
CA LYS A 179 5.72 35.47 -20.44
C LYS A 179 6.33 35.98 -19.14
N GLU A 180 5.52 36.07 -18.12
CA GLU A 180 5.97 36.36 -16.76
C GLU A 180 6.48 35.10 -16.10
N LEU A 181 7.70 35.15 -15.60
CA LEU A 181 8.39 34.06 -14.92
C LEU A 181 8.69 34.48 -13.49
N VAL A 182 8.23 33.69 -12.53
CA VAL A 182 8.42 33.98 -11.11
C VAL A 182 9.56 33.12 -10.56
N PHE A 183 10.56 33.81 -10.02
CA PHE A 183 11.69 33.22 -9.32
C PHE A 183 11.55 33.43 -7.82
N THR A 184 11.83 32.42 -7.04
CA THR A 184 11.70 32.46 -5.60
C THR A 184 13.06 32.48 -4.93
N CYS A 185 13.26 33.38 -3.95
CA CYS A 185 14.44 33.35 -3.11
C CYS A 185 14.37 32.15 -2.15
N PRO A 186 15.37 31.26 -2.08
CA PRO A 186 15.38 30.13 -1.17
C PRO A 186 15.50 30.57 0.30
N GLU A 187 16.05 31.75 0.56
CA GLU A 187 16.18 32.33 1.89
C GLU A 187 14.83 32.79 2.44
N LYS A 188 14.58 32.49 3.71
CA LYS A 188 13.40 32.93 4.44
C LYS A 188 13.83 33.97 5.49
N TYR A 189 13.24 35.14 5.43
CA TYR A 189 13.50 36.22 6.37
C TYR A 189 12.52 36.13 7.54
N THR A 190 13.00 36.07 8.75
CA THR A 190 12.16 36.10 9.97
C THR A 190 11.80 37.50 10.41
N GLN A 191 12.60 38.50 10.00
CA GLN A 191 12.41 39.93 10.31
C GLN A 191 11.91 40.66 9.07
N GLN A 192 10.82 41.41 9.19
CA GLN A 192 10.27 42.20 8.10
C GLN A 192 11.25 43.25 7.58
N GLN A 193 12.02 43.86 8.46
CA GLN A 193 13.01 44.88 8.12
C GLN A 193 14.10 44.32 7.19
N GLU A 194 14.57 43.10 7.43
CA GLU A 194 15.56 42.42 6.60
C GLU A 194 15.01 42.12 5.20
N ALA A 195 13.77 41.64 5.14
CA ALA A 195 13.08 41.38 3.87
C ALA A 195 12.88 42.69 3.06
N VAL A 196 12.50 43.77 3.71
CA VAL A 196 12.35 45.08 3.07
C VAL A 196 13.71 45.64 2.61
N ALA A 197 14.76 45.51 3.38
CA ALA A 197 16.11 45.90 2.99
C ALA A 197 16.61 45.13 1.78
N ALA A 198 16.37 43.78 1.75
CA ALA A 198 16.68 42.93 0.65
C ALA A 198 15.89 43.32 -0.63
N ARG A 199 14.57 43.55 -0.51
CA ARG A 199 13.73 44.04 -1.62
C ARG A 199 14.25 45.37 -2.19
N ASN A 200 14.65 46.30 -1.34
CA ASN A 200 15.17 47.61 -1.79
C ASN A 200 16.49 47.47 -2.56
N ARG A 201 17.37 46.54 -2.17
CA ARG A 201 18.60 46.22 -2.94
C ARG A 201 18.28 45.68 -4.32
N ILE A 202 17.30 44.75 -4.42
CA ILE A 202 16.85 44.19 -5.69
C ILE A 202 16.30 45.31 -6.59
N ALA A 203 15.40 46.14 -6.05
CA ALA A 203 14.80 47.25 -6.80
C ALA A 203 15.84 48.26 -7.31
N ALA A 204 16.92 48.49 -6.56
CA ALA A 204 18.04 49.36 -6.97
C ALA A 204 18.89 48.74 -8.10
N SER A 205 19.00 47.41 -8.14
CA SER A 205 19.86 46.72 -9.11
C SER A 205 19.31 46.79 -10.54
N ARG A 206 17.98 46.77 -10.74
CA ARG A 206 17.29 46.81 -12.05
C ARG A 206 17.73 45.75 -13.09
N VAL A 207 18.68 44.88 -12.73
CA VAL A 207 19.24 43.84 -13.62
C VAL A 207 19.33 42.55 -12.82
N ALA A 208 18.83 41.48 -13.41
CA ALA A 208 19.05 40.11 -12.95
C ALA A 208 20.01 39.41 -13.91
N THR A 209 21.00 38.71 -13.38
CA THR A 209 21.98 37.95 -14.15
C THR A 209 21.74 36.47 -13.99
N VAL A 210 21.62 35.75 -15.10
CA VAL A 210 21.54 34.27 -15.06
C VAL A 210 22.90 33.71 -14.70
N ILE A 211 23.00 33.08 -13.56
CA ILE A 211 24.24 32.47 -13.06
C ILE A 211 24.27 30.96 -13.30
N HIS A 212 23.09 30.33 -13.41
CA HIS A 212 22.94 28.91 -13.72
C HIS A 212 21.70 28.70 -14.56
N ALA A 213 21.82 27.87 -15.58
CA ALA A 213 20.69 27.36 -16.36
C ALA A 213 21.06 25.97 -16.86
N GLU A 214 20.39 24.99 -16.33
CA GLU A 214 20.58 23.59 -16.69
C GLU A 214 19.24 23.01 -17.17
N ARG A 215 19.33 22.18 -18.18
CA ARG A 215 18.20 21.42 -18.69
C ARG A 215 18.59 19.96 -18.72
N LYS A 216 17.76 19.12 -18.16
CA LYS A 216 17.97 17.66 -18.14
C LYS A 216 16.69 16.93 -18.49
N GLU A 217 16.86 15.79 -19.10
CA GLU A 217 15.79 14.83 -19.28
C GLU A 217 15.77 13.91 -18.05
N THR A 218 14.59 13.71 -17.47
CA THR A 218 14.37 12.79 -16.35
C THR A 218 13.36 11.74 -16.74
N VAL A 219 13.61 10.51 -16.31
CA VAL A 219 12.74 9.37 -16.55
C VAL A 219 12.03 9.02 -15.26
N GLU A 220 10.72 8.98 -15.31
CA GLU A 220 9.88 8.52 -14.22
C GLU A 220 9.33 7.14 -14.58
N GLU A 221 9.83 6.13 -13.89
CA GLU A 221 9.43 4.74 -14.12
C GLU A 221 7.96 4.49 -13.75
N PRO A 222 7.30 3.50 -14.39
CA PRO A 222 5.96 3.07 -14.02
C PRO A 222 5.87 2.68 -12.55
N PRO A 223 4.72 2.94 -11.89
CA PRO A 223 4.51 2.50 -10.52
C PRO A 223 4.44 0.97 -10.45
N LEU A 224 4.87 0.39 -9.34
CA LEU A 224 4.65 -1.03 -9.08
C LEU A 224 3.17 -1.32 -8.88
N LEU A 225 2.78 -2.58 -9.03
CA LEU A 225 1.44 -3.08 -8.76
C LEU A 225 0.98 -2.76 -7.33
N HIS A 226 -0.30 -2.94 -7.06
CA HIS A 226 -0.84 -2.73 -5.72
C HIS A 226 -0.55 -3.90 -4.78
N ASP A 227 -0.19 -3.55 -3.54
CA ASP A 227 -0.44 -4.33 -2.34
C ASP A 227 -1.69 -3.78 -1.62
N LEU A 228 -2.10 -4.43 -0.54
CA LEU A 228 -3.26 -3.95 0.24
C LEU A 228 -3.07 -2.52 0.75
N ALA A 229 -1.91 -2.18 1.28
CA ALA A 229 -1.66 -0.88 1.89
C ALA A 229 -1.68 0.26 0.87
N SER A 230 -1.04 0.08 -0.29
CA SER A 230 -1.05 1.08 -1.37
C SER A 230 -2.44 1.27 -1.95
N LEU A 231 -3.22 0.19 -2.12
CA LEU A 231 -4.59 0.27 -2.61
C LEU A 231 -5.53 0.94 -1.61
N GLN A 232 -5.40 0.63 -0.30
CA GLN A 232 -6.16 1.32 0.75
C GLN A 232 -5.86 2.82 0.79
N LYS A 233 -4.59 3.20 0.67
CA LYS A 233 -4.18 4.61 0.63
C LYS A 233 -4.79 5.34 -0.56
N GLU A 234 -4.73 4.74 -1.74
CA GLU A 234 -5.26 5.34 -2.96
C GLU A 234 -6.80 5.40 -2.93
N ALA A 235 -7.48 4.34 -2.44
CA ALA A 235 -8.93 4.32 -2.26
C ALA A 235 -9.41 5.39 -1.27
N ASN A 236 -8.67 5.61 -0.18
CA ASN A 236 -8.98 6.68 0.74
C ASN A 236 -8.82 8.07 0.09
N LEU A 237 -7.72 8.28 -0.65
CA LEU A 237 -7.45 9.55 -1.31
C LEU A 237 -8.49 9.90 -2.39
N ARG A 238 -8.89 8.90 -3.20
CA ARG A 238 -9.80 9.12 -4.35
C ARG A 238 -11.28 9.03 -4.00
N MET A 239 -11.64 8.19 -3.03
CA MET A 239 -13.03 7.84 -2.72
C MET A 239 -13.42 8.07 -1.26
N GLY A 240 -12.49 8.44 -0.37
CA GLY A 240 -12.74 8.60 1.06
C GLY A 240 -13.01 7.30 1.81
N LEU A 241 -12.78 6.13 1.19
CA LEU A 241 -12.99 4.84 1.84
C LEU A 241 -12.02 4.62 2.98
N THR A 242 -12.53 4.12 4.10
CA THR A 242 -11.67 3.65 5.20
C THR A 242 -10.93 2.37 4.82
N ALA A 243 -9.81 2.08 5.49
CA ALA A 243 -9.06 0.84 5.28
C ALA A 243 -9.94 -0.42 5.46
N GLY A 244 -10.88 -0.39 6.43
CA GLY A 244 -11.81 -1.50 6.68
C GLY A 244 -12.83 -1.70 5.54
N GLN A 245 -13.41 -0.62 5.04
CA GLN A 245 -14.33 -0.66 3.89
C GLN A 245 -13.63 -1.18 2.64
N THR A 246 -12.44 -0.65 2.35
CA THR A 246 -11.61 -1.11 1.22
C THR A 246 -11.31 -2.60 1.35
N ALA A 247 -10.82 -3.07 2.51
CA ALA A 247 -10.50 -4.48 2.72
C ALA A 247 -11.72 -5.40 2.56
N SER A 248 -12.90 -4.97 3.03
CA SER A 248 -14.15 -5.74 2.90
C SER A 248 -14.62 -5.83 1.44
N ALA A 249 -14.52 -4.75 0.68
CA ALA A 249 -14.89 -4.75 -0.74
C ALA A 249 -13.91 -5.58 -1.58
N LEU A 250 -12.60 -5.48 -1.32
CA LEU A 250 -11.59 -6.31 -1.95
C LEU A 250 -11.76 -7.81 -1.64
N GLN A 251 -12.20 -8.14 -0.42
CA GLN A 251 -12.49 -9.53 -0.06
C GLN A 251 -13.64 -10.07 -0.92
N ARG A 252 -14.70 -9.30 -1.15
CA ARG A 252 -15.82 -9.72 -2.03
C ARG A 252 -15.38 -9.85 -3.50
N LEU A 253 -14.55 -8.94 -4.00
CA LEU A 253 -13.98 -9.06 -5.35
C LEU A 253 -13.15 -10.32 -5.50
N TYR A 254 -12.36 -10.68 -4.50
CA TYR A 254 -11.58 -11.91 -4.46
C TYR A 254 -12.47 -13.16 -4.41
N GLU A 255 -13.49 -13.19 -3.54
CA GLU A 255 -14.45 -14.28 -3.42
C GLU A 255 -15.27 -14.45 -4.69
N GLY A 256 -15.52 -13.37 -5.44
CA GLY A 256 -16.11 -13.39 -6.77
C GLY A 256 -15.14 -13.84 -7.87
N GLY A 257 -13.88 -14.06 -7.55
CA GLY A 257 -12.86 -14.50 -8.51
C GLY A 257 -12.38 -13.41 -9.47
N TYR A 258 -12.61 -12.13 -9.17
CA TYR A 258 -12.29 -11.01 -10.08
C TYR A 258 -10.89 -10.46 -9.89
N ILE A 259 -10.31 -10.63 -8.70
CA ILE A 259 -8.94 -10.20 -8.37
C ILE A 259 -8.19 -11.30 -7.65
N SER A 260 -6.86 -11.23 -7.64
CA SER A 260 -6.00 -12.08 -6.82
C SER A 260 -6.16 -11.78 -5.32
N TYR A 261 -5.54 -12.60 -4.45
CA TYR A 261 -5.67 -12.49 -3.00
C TYR A 261 -5.27 -11.10 -2.48
N PRO A 262 -6.19 -10.34 -1.85
CA PRO A 262 -5.95 -8.94 -1.56
C PRO A 262 -5.11 -8.67 -0.30
N ARG A 263 -4.95 -9.67 0.59
CA ARG A 263 -4.17 -9.48 1.84
C ARG A 263 -2.68 -9.76 1.61
N THR A 264 -2.10 -9.11 0.65
CA THR A 264 -0.69 -9.20 0.31
C THR A 264 0.04 -7.90 0.63
N SER A 265 1.30 -8.00 1.02
CA SER A 265 2.25 -6.88 1.12
C SER A 265 3.22 -6.85 -0.08
N CYS A 266 3.04 -7.77 -1.03
CA CYS A 266 3.85 -7.86 -2.22
C CYS A 266 3.31 -6.95 -3.33
N ARG A 267 4.21 -6.28 -4.05
CA ARG A 267 3.90 -5.41 -5.19
C ARG A 267 4.46 -5.97 -6.50
N TYR A 268 4.89 -7.23 -6.49
CA TYR A 268 5.52 -7.92 -7.61
C TYR A 268 4.71 -9.15 -8.00
N ILE A 269 4.83 -9.56 -9.26
CA ILE A 269 4.36 -10.84 -9.78
C ILE A 269 5.56 -11.76 -10.01
N ARG A 270 5.29 -13.04 -10.25
CA ARG A 270 6.33 -14.02 -10.59
C ARG A 270 6.84 -13.80 -12.02
N GLN A 271 8.05 -14.26 -12.30
CA GLN A 271 8.71 -14.09 -13.60
C GLN A 271 8.03 -14.86 -14.74
N ASP A 272 7.24 -15.88 -14.44
CA ASP A 272 6.45 -16.64 -15.42
C ASP A 272 5.11 -15.95 -15.79
N MET A 273 4.61 -15.03 -14.97
CA MET A 273 3.31 -14.37 -15.16
C MET A 273 3.25 -13.27 -16.23
N PRO A 274 4.33 -12.55 -16.58
CA PRO A 274 4.27 -11.52 -17.63
C PRO A 274 3.76 -12.03 -18.98
N GLU A 275 3.91 -13.31 -19.29
CA GLU A 275 3.40 -13.93 -20.52
C GLU A 275 1.86 -13.93 -20.59
N ASP A 276 1.19 -13.98 -19.43
CA ASP A 276 -0.27 -13.96 -19.34
C ASP A 276 -0.85 -12.54 -19.30
N MET A 277 -0.02 -11.51 -18.99
CA MET A 277 -0.47 -10.13 -18.81
C MET A 277 -1.10 -9.52 -20.07
N PRO A 278 -0.58 -9.72 -21.30
CA PRO A 278 -1.22 -9.17 -22.50
C PRO A 278 -2.67 -9.66 -22.67
N ALA A 279 -2.92 -10.92 -22.37
CA ALA A 279 -4.28 -11.50 -22.43
C ALA A 279 -5.19 -10.85 -21.39
N LEU A 280 -4.74 -10.73 -20.13
CA LEU A 280 -5.51 -10.07 -19.06
C LEU A 280 -5.78 -8.60 -19.36
N LEU A 281 -4.79 -7.85 -19.85
CA LEU A 281 -4.95 -6.44 -20.19
C LEU A 281 -5.89 -6.23 -21.37
N SER A 282 -5.91 -7.19 -22.33
CA SER A 282 -6.84 -7.13 -23.47
C SER A 282 -8.30 -7.23 -23.08
N LEU A 283 -8.62 -7.84 -21.92
CA LEU A 283 -9.98 -7.92 -21.39
C LEU A 283 -10.54 -6.54 -21.00
N LEU A 284 -9.69 -5.55 -20.80
CA LEU A 284 -10.07 -4.19 -20.44
C LEU A 284 -10.47 -3.32 -21.64
N LYS A 285 -10.39 -3.83 -22.86
CA LYS A 285 -10.71 -3.07 -24.10
C LYS A 285 -12.17 -2.62 -24.13
N ASP A 286 -13.06 -3.39 -23.53
CA ASP A 286 -14.50 -3.10 -23.50
C ASP A 286 -14.89 -2.16 -22.35
N ASP A 287 -14.00 -1.89 -21.39
CA ASP A 287 -14.25 -0.88 -20.36
C ASP A 287 -13.96 0.53 -20.91
N PRO A 288 -14.98 1.43 -20.97
CA PRO A 288 -14.81 2.79 -21.51
C PRO A 288 -13.70 3.59 -20.83
N CYS A 289 -13.34 3.25 -19.59
CA CYS A 289 -12.26 3.91 -18.85
C CYS A 289 -10.87 3.55 -19.40
N PHE A 290 -10.73 2.40 -20.05
CA PHE A 290 -9.43 1.83 -20.44
C PHE A 290 -9.31 1.51 -21.93
N ALA A 291 -10.40 1.57 -22.70
CA ALA A 291 -10.45 1.17 -24.12
C ALA A 291 -9.29 1.71 -24.96
N ARG A 292 -8.89 2.96 -24.73
CA ARG A 292 -7.77 3.61 -25.46
C ARG A 292 -6.38 3.12 -25.04
N HIS A 293 -6.25 2.48 -23.89
CA HIS A 293 -4.97 2.10 -23.28
C HIS A 293 -4.78 0.60 -23.21
N ALA A 294 -5.88 -0.16 -23.29
CA ALA A 294 -5.88 -1.61 -23.35
C ALA A 294 -5.47 -2.16 -24.74
N GLU A 295 -5.45 -1.31 -25.76
CA GLU A 295 -4.83 -1.64 -27.04
C GLU A 295 -3.30 -1.55 -26.87
N THR A 296 -2.70 -2.61 -26.36
CA THR A 296 -1.26 -2.78 -26.48
C THR A 296 -0.95 -2.94 -27.97
N PRO A 297 -0.07 -2.10 -28.57
CA PRO A 297 0.41 -2.36 -29.91
C PRO A 297 0.97 -3.79 -29.96
N GLU A 298 0.49 -4.60 -30.88
CA GLU A 298 1.04 -5.94 -31.08
C GLU A 298 2.56 -5.85 -31.21
N GLY A 299 3.29 -6.55 -30.34
CA GLY A 299 4.74 -6.59 -30.35
C GLY A 299 5.45 -5.62 -29.38
N ARG A 300 4.75 -4.81 -28.59
CA ARG A 300 5.41 -4.02 -27.54
C ARG A 300 5.73 -4.90 -26.34
N ALA A 301 7.01 -5.04 -26.00
CA ALA A 301 7.43 -5.71 -24.77
C ALA A 301 6.84 -4.97 -23.56
N LEU A 302 6.09 -5.68 -22.71
CA LEU A 302 5.62 -5.16 -21.44
C LEU A 302 6.80 -4.94 -20.51
N SER A 303 6.74 -3.90 -19.68
CA SER A 303 7.75 -3.67 -18.64
C SER A 303 7.79 -4.85 -17.68
N ALA A 304 8.92 -5.54 -17.60
CA ALA A 304 9.12 -6.67 -16.67
C ALA A 304 9.50 -6.21 -15.24
N ARG A 305 9.54 -4.89 -14.98
CA ARG A 305 9.96 -4.31 -13.70
C ARG A 305 9.17 -4.84 -12.49
N ALA A 306 7.89 -5.14 -12.70
CA ALA A 306 7.03 -5.67 -11.65
C ALA A 306 7.15 -7.19 -11.47
N ALA A 307 8.01 -7.90 -12.22
CA ALA A 307 8.21 -9.33 -12.14
C ALA A 307 9.53 -9.66 -11.43
N ASP A 308 9.45 -10.23 -10.21
CA ASP A 308 10.64 -10.56 -9.40
C ASP A 308 10.31 -11.67 -8.41
N ASP A 309 10.73 -12.90 -8.70
CA ASP A 309 10.50 -14.07 -7.84
C ASP A 309 11.13 -13.93 -6.46
N GLY A 310 12.25 -13.24 -6.35
CA GLY A 310 12.93 -13.02 -5.06
C GLY A 310 12.12 -12.13 -4.10
N LYS A 311 11.17 -11.37 -4.62
CA LYS A 311 10.30 -10.48 -3.84
C LYS A 311 8.90 -11.06 -3.60
N VAL A 312 8.55 -12.15 -4.26
CA VAL A 312 7.27 -12.86 -4.05
C VAL A 312 7.46 -13.97 -3.03
N THR A 313 7.26 -13.65 -1.75
CA THR A 313 7.48 -14.60 -0.64
C THR A 313 6.26 -15.43 -0.24
N GLY A 314 5.10 -15.11 -0.76
CA GLY A 314 3.83 -15.78 -0.48
C GLY A 314 2.86 -15.50 -1.61
N HIS A 315 1.96 -14.54 -1.39
CA HIS A 315 1.08 -14.04 -2.44
C HIS A 315 1.79 -12.95 -3.26
N HIS A 316 1.56 -12.96 -4.56
CA HIS A 316 1.98 -11.88 -5.45
C HIS A 316 1.10 -10.62 -5.26
N ALA A 317 1.37 -9.57 -6.00
CA ALA A 317 0.60 -8.32 -6.01
C ALA A 317 -0.89 -8.56 -6.36
N ILE A 318 -1.71 -7.57 -6.03
CA ILE A 318 -3.13 -7.58 -6.40
C ILE A 318 -3.25 -7.27 -7.89
N ILE A 319 -3.79 -8.23 -8.65
CA ILE A 319 -4.05 -8.13 -10.08
C ILE A 319 -5.49 -8.59 -10.39
N ILE A 320 -6.02 -8.21 -11.56
CA ILE A 320 -7.26 -8.79 -12.07
C ILE A 320 -7.03 -10.24 -12.52
N THR A 321 -8.12 -10.99 -12.63
CA THR A 321 -8.13 -12.33 -13.18
C THR A 321 -8.78 -12.33 -14.58
N GLU A 322 -8.89 -13.50 -15.18
CA GLU A 322 -9.62 -13.72 -16.43
C GLU A 322 -11.14 -13.50 -16.30
N ASN A 323 -11.68 -13.44 -15.09
CA ASN A 323 -13.11 -13.24 -14.86
C ASN A 323 -13.44 -11.75 -14.85
N ILE A 324 -14.22 -11.30 -15.83
CA ILE A 324 -14.69 -9.92 -15.90
C ILE A 324 -15.96 -9.78 -15.05
N PRO A 325 -15.99 -8.84 -14.10
CA PRO A 325 -17.20 -8.63 -13.33
C PRO A 325 -18.32 -8.03 -14.19
N GLY A 326 -19.53 -8.52 -13.98
CA GLY A 326 -20.72 -7.87 -14.51
C GLY A 326 -21.06 -6.60 -13.74
N LYS A 327 -22.34 -6.42 -13.32
CA LYS A 327 -22.75 -5.26 -12.53
C LYS A 327 -22.31 -5.44 -11.07
N LEU A 328 -21.40 -4.60 -10.62
CA LEU A 328 -20.92 -4.51 -9.23
C LEU A 328 -21.49 -3.31 -8.50
N PRO A 329 -21.55 -3.33 -7.15
CA PRO A 329 -21.68 -2.12 -6.33
C PRO A 329 -20.58 -1.09 -6.70
N LEU A 330 -20.91 0.20 -6.58
CA LEU A 330 -20.05 1.29 -7.05
C LEU A 330 -18.62 1.24 -6.45
N ASP A 331 -18.53 0.99 -5.15
CA ASP A 331 -17.22 0.92 -4.46
C ASP A 331 -16.37 -0.25 -4.99
N GLU A 332 -16.98 -1.41 -5.22
CA GLU A 332 -16.30 -2.59 -5.77
C GLU A 332 -15.88 -2.35 -7.22
N GLN A 333 -16.76 -1.75 -8.03
CA GLN A 333 -16.44 -1.41 -9.42
C GLN A 333 -15.25 -0.45 -9.50
N ASN A 334 -15.24 0.59 -8.66
CA ASN A 334 -14.16 1.56 -8.61
C ASN A 334 -12.84 0.91 -8.13
N LEU A 335 -12.89 0.05 -7.12
CA LEU A 335 -11.71 -0.68 -6.65
C LEU A 335 -11.18 -1.65 -7.70
N TYR A 336 -12.04 -2.37 -8.41
CA TYR A 336 -11.64 -3.21 -9.54
C TYR A 336 -10.92 -2.38 -10.61
N ARG A 337 -11.48 -1.23 -10.97
CA ARG A 337 -10.86 -0.30 -11.93
C ARG A 337 -9.54 0.28 -11.44
N MET A 338 -9.37 0.50 -10.15
CA MET A 338 -8.09 0.94 -9.59
C MET A 338 -7.02 -0.14 -9.75
N VAL A 339 -7.36 -1.41 -9.51
CA VAL A 339 -6.44 -2.53 -9.73
C VAL A 339 -6.10 -2.65 -11.21
N ALA A 340 -7.11 -2.65 -12.09
CA ALA A 340 -6.93 -2.74 -13.53
C ALA A 340 -6.08 -1.59 -14.10
N GLY A 341 -6.39 -0.36 -13.69
CA GLY A 341 -5.63 0.82 -14.09
C GLY A 341 -4.16 0.75 -13.65
N ARG A 342 -3.90 0.32 -12.42
CA ARG A 342 -2.54 0.11 -11.91
C ARG A 342 -1.78 -0.96 -12.68
N MET A 343 -2.44 -2.01 -13.15
CA MET A 343 -1.81 -3.00 -14.03
C MET A 343 -1.42 -2.38 -15.37
N LEU A 344 -2.33 -1.62 -15.99
CA LEU A 344 -2.01 -0.90 -17.23
C LEU A 344 -0.84 0.07 -17.04
N GLU A 345 -0.80 0.82 -15.94
CA GLU A 345 0.34 1.69 -15.61
C GLU A 345 1.64 0.90 -15.46
N ALA A 346 1.63 -0.15 -14.62
CA ALA A 346 2.83 -0.92 -14.28
C ALA A 346 3.49 -1.62 -15.47
N PHE A 347 2.70 -1.98 -16.49
CA PHE A 347 3.17 -2.62 -17.70
C PHE A 347 3.32 -1.66 -18.89
N SER A 348 3.10 -0.36 -18.67
CA SER A 348 3.36 0.69 -19.67
C SER A 348 4.82 1.12 -19.71
N GLY A 349 5.18 1.95 -20.68
CA GLY A 349 6.50 2.55 -20.77
C GLY A 349 6.70 3.73 -19.82
N ASP A 350 7.94 4.15 -19.69
CA ASP A 350 8.36 5.25 -18.82
C ASP A 350 7.73 6.57 -19.22
N CYS A 351 7.54 7.45 -18.25
CA CYS A 351 7.23 8.86 -18.47
C CYS A 351 8.54 9.65 -18.55
N THR A 352 8.78 10.32 -19.68
CA THR A 352 9.93 11.18 -19.86
C THR A 352 9.54 12.63 -19.64
N LYS A 353 10.29 13.32 -18.79
CA LYS A 353 10.11 14.74 -18.48
C LYS A 353 11.37 15.51 -18.81
N GLU A 354 11.18 16.73 -19.27
CA GLU A 354 12.22 17.73 -19.34
C GLU A 354 12.12 18.61 -18.11
N GLU A 355 13.19 18.71 -17.35
CA GLU A 355 13.32 19.59 -16.19
C GLU A 355 14.38 20.65 -16.49
N ALA A 356 14.07 21.90 -16.15
CA ALA A 356 15.05 22.97 -16.20
C ALA A 356 15.16 23.61 -14.81
N ASP A 357 16.39 23.85 -14.37
CA ASP A 357 16.73 24.61 -13.17
C ASP A 357 17.41 25.89 -13.62
N VAL A 358 16.83 27.01 -13.22
CA VAL A 358 17.38 28.34 -13.57
C VAL A 358 17.60 29.12 -12.29
N ARG A 359 18.82 29.65 -12.13
CA ARG A 359 19.20 30.48 -11.02
C ARG A 359 19.64 31.83 -11.53
N ILE A 360 19.12 32.88 -10.92
CA ILE A 360 19.44 34.25 -11.26
C ILE A 360 19.89 34.98 -10.00
N GLU A 361 20.77 35.95 -10.18
CA GLU A 361 21.22 36.87 -9.12
C GLU A 361 20.70 38.27 -9.42
N CYS A 362 20.09 38.91 -8.42
CA CYS A 362 19.65 40.30 -8.50
C CYS A 362 19.95 41.00 -7.18
N GLY A 363 20.75 42.09 -7.25
CA GLY A 363 21.13 42.85 -6.03
C GLY A 363 21.91 42.04 -4.99
N GLY A 364 22.69 41.04 -5.43
CA GLY A 364 23.44 40.13 -4.55
C GLY A 364 22.58 39.09 -3.86
N ILE A 365 21.35 38.86 -4.34
CA ILE A 365 20.41 37.87 -3.81
C ILE A 365 20.12 36.84 -4.87
N LEU A 366 20.19 35.55 -4.46
CA LEU A 366 19.91 34.39 -5.32
C LEU A 366 18.41 34.15 -5.41
N PHE A 367 17.94 33.84 -6.63
CA PHE A 367 16.59 33.38 -6.91
C PHE A 367 16.62 32.14 -7.77
N GLU A 368 15.70 31.23 -7.54
CA GLU A 368 15.60 29.94 -8.24
C GLU A 368 14.21 29.77 -8.85
N ALA A 369 14.16 29.16 -10.02
CA ALA A 369 12.93 28.71 -10.63
C ALA A 369 13.15 27.35 -11.28
N GLY A 370 12.27 26.41 -10.97
CA GLY A 370 12.23 25.08 -11.59
C GLY A 370 11.10 25.00 -12.62
N TYR A 371 11.39 24.34 -13.69
CA TYR A 371 10.46 24.08 -14.75
C TYR A 371 10.37 22.58 -15.02
N ARG A 372 9.17 22.11 -15.34
CA ARG A 372 8.97 20.71 -15.70
C ARG A 372 7.95 20.60 -16.84
N ARG A 373 8.28 19.83 -17.86
CA ARG A 373 7.40 19.51 -18.98
C ARG A 373 7.40 18.02 -19.25
N THR A 374 6.22 17.43 -19.41
CA THR A 374 6.10 16.05 -19.86
C THR A 374 6.37 16.00 -21.37
N VAL A 375 7.45 15.31 -21.77
CA VAL A 375 7.82 15.08 -23.16
C VAL A 375 7.10 13.86 -23.71
N HIS A 376 7.11 12.79 -22.93
CA HIS A 376 6.41 11.55 -23.24
C HIS A 376 5.67 11.08 -21.98
N ALA A 377 4.35 11.02 -22.04
CA ALA A 377 3.54 10.73 -20.87
C ALA A 377 3.67 9.28 -20.38
N GLY A 378 3.98 8.32 -21.26
CA GLY A 378 4.15 6.93 -20.89
C GLY A 378 2.96 6.37 -20.10
N TRP A 379 3.24 5.77 -18.95
CA TRP A 379 2.24 5.19 -18.06
C TRP A 379 1.20 6.18 -17.53
N LYS A 380 1.51 7.47 -17.48
CA LYS A 380 0.57 8.52 -17.01
C LYS A 380 -0.64 8.73 -17.91
N ASN A 381 -0.56 8.27 -19.16
CA ASN A 381 -1.69 8.31 -20.07
C ASN A 381 -2.87 7.45 -19.65
N VAL A 382 -2.65 6.41 -18.83
CA VAL A 382 -3.68 5.42 -18.42
C VAL A 382 -4.90 6.10 -17.79
N HIS A 383 -4.68 7.15 -17.02
CA HIS A 383 -5.76 7.89 -16.35
C HIS A 383 -6.16 9.19 -17.06
N ASN A 384 -5.93 9.30 -18.39
CA ASN A 384 -6.35 10.45 -19.21
C ASN A 384 -6.04 11.81 -18.60
N GLY A 385 -4.78 12.02 -18.19
CA GLY A 385 -4.32 13.37 -17.82
C GLY A 385 -5.16 14.10 -16.77
N THR A 386 -5.77 13.39 -15.82
CA THR A 386 -6.51 14.01 -14.70
C THR A 386 -5.58 14.74 -13.72
N GLY A 387 -4.27 14.61 -13.90
CA GLY A 387 -3.30 15.56 -13.37
C GLY A 387 -2.94 16.51 -14.50
N LYS A 388 -3.53 17.68 -14.55
CA LYS A 388 -2.89 18.84 -15.16
C LYS A 388 -1.62 19.12 -14.36
N GLU A 389 -0.54 18.40 -14.66
CA GLU A 389 0.79 18.98 -14.40
C GLU A 389 0.81 20.22 -15.29
N GLU A 390 0.77 21.38 -14.68
CA GLU A 390 0.91 22.64 -15.41
C GLU A 390 2.26 22.56 -16.11
N ASP A 391 2.19 22.36 -17.44
CA ASP A 391 3.34 22.53 -18.30
C ASP A 391 3.73 24.02 -18.26
N THR A 392 4.50 24.40 -17.25
CA THR A 392 5.10 25.72 -17.16
C THR A 392 6.21 25.78 -18.21
N MET A 393 5.88 26.27 -19.39
CA MET A 393 6.86 26.43 -20.47
C MET A 393 7.77 27.60 -20.17
N PHE A 394 9.02 27.31 -19.80
CA PHE A 394 10.09 28.31 -19.75
C PHE A 394 10.70 28.52 -21.12
N PRO A 395 10.88 29.78 -21.56
CA PRO A 395 11.69 30.07 -22.75
C PRO A 395 13.15 29.68 -22.50
N PHE A 396 13.85 29.33 -23.58
CA PHE A 396 15.27 28.96 -23.52
C PHE A 396 16.12 30.07 -22.93
N TRP A 397 16.91 29.75 -21.89
CA TRP A 397 17.86 30.64 -21.25
C TRP A 397 19.28 30.23 -21.61
N GLY A 398 19.87 30.93 -22.57
CA GLY A 398 21.33 30.97 -22.64
C GLY A 398 21.90 31.90 -21.56
N ARG A 399 23.19 31.83 -21.27
CA ARG A 399 23.88 32.81 -20.39
C ARG A 399 23.71 34.19 -20.97
N THR A 400 22.64 34.87 -20.62
CA THR A 400 22.36 36.24 -21.15
C THR A 400 21.95 37.13 -19.98
N ARG A 401 22.44 38.37 -19.97
CA ARG A 401 21.95 39.41 -19.06
C ARG A 401 20.48 39.66 -19.37
N CYS A 402 19.60 39.44 -18.42
CA CYS A 402 18.22 39.88 -18.52
C CYS A 402 18.14 41.36 -18.18
N CYS A 403 17.72 42.15 -19.15
CA CYS A 403 17.34 43.53 -18.93
C CYS A 403 15.81 43.61 -18.76
N ARG A 404 15.39 44.29 -17.69
CA ARG A 404 14.09 44.90 -17.34
C ARG A 404 12.99 43.99 -16.89
#